data_a54d38e0b47be64f82752741e635f725
#
_entry.id   a54d38e0b47be64f82752741e635f725
#
_cell.length_a   1.000
_cell.length_b   1.000
_cell.length_c   1.000
_cell.angle_alpha   90.00
_cell.angle_beta   90.00
_cell.angle_gamma   90.00
#
_symmetry.space_group_name_H-M   'P 1'
#
loop_
_entity.id
_entity.type
_entity.pdbx_description
1 polymer ?
#
loop_
_entity_poly.entity_id
_entity_poly.type
_entity_poly.pdbx_seq_one_letter_code
_entity_poly.pdbx_strand_id
1 'polypeptide(L)'
;MPTDARRIAVFCGSRAGAHAAYAEAAAAVGARLADRGCELVYGGAHVGLMGVLADAVLRGGGSVTGVITRALEDKEISHHGLMDLTVVHTMHERKAMMADRADGFIMLPGGYGTMDEFFEVLTWTQLGIHLKPCAILDVNGYFGPLLGLLDHAAGQGFLRDDHREMVLTGTDPAGLLDRMAAWTPPATEKWLDPSER
;
A
#
# COMPACT_ATOMS: atom_id res chain seq x y z
N MET A 1 3.52 -6.99 21.45
CA MET A 1 4.72 -6.26 21.02
C MET A 1 4.29 -5.40 19.86
N PRO A 2 4.46 -4.06 19.85
CA PRO A 2 4.26 -3.30 18.65
C PRO A 2 5.23 -3.86 17.62
N THR A 3 4.71 -4.37 16.50
CA THR A 3 5.53 -4.78 15.38
C THR A 3 6.10 -3.49 14.79
N ASP A 4 7.41 -3.25 14.98
CA ASP A 4 8.14 -2.32 14.14
C ASP A 4 7.94 -2.80 12.71
N ALA A 5 6.95 -2.24 12.03
CA ALA A 5 6.65 -2.56 10.64
C ALA A 5 7.87 -2.13 9.80
N ARG A 6 8.71 -3.09 9.48
CA ARG A 6 9.99 -2.84 8.78
C ARG A 6 9.82 -2.77 7.27
N ARG A 7 8.72 -3.33 6.74
CA ARG A 7 8.43 -3.41 5.29
C ARG A 7 7.02 -2.92 5.02
N ILE A 8 6.92 -1.85 4.25
CA ILE A 8 5.64 -1.24 3.91
C ILE A 8 5.39 -1.40 2.41
N ALA A 9 4.30 -2.07 2.06
CA ALA A 9 3.83 -2.08 0.68
C ALA A 9 3.06 -0.79 0.40
N VAL A 10 3.39 -0.13 -0.72
CA VAL A 10 2.71 1.09 -1.13
C VAL A 10 2.11 0.89 -2.52
N PHE A 11 0.79 1.06 -2.59
CA PHE A 11 0.01 1.03 -3.82
C PHE A 11 -0.28 2.45 -4.28
N CYS A 12 0.09 2.82 -5.49
CA CYS A 12 -0.09 4.16 -6.02
C CYS A 12 -0.21 4.19 -7.54
N GLY A 13 -0.59 5.34 -8.08
CA GLY A 13 -0.84 5.49 -9.50
C GLY A 13 0.40 5.32 -10.39
N SER A 14 0.23 4.63 -11.55
CA SER A 14 1.19 4.61 -12.65
C SER A 14 1.24 5.92 -13.45
N ARG A 15 0.48 6.93 -13.04
CA ARG A 15 0.48 8.30 -13.54
C ARG A 15 0.65 9.26 -12.37
N ALA A 16 1.19 10.46 -12.64
CA ALA A 16 1.41 11.48 -11.60
C ALA A 16 0.11 12.15 -11.10
N GLY A 17 -0.99 12.02 -11.86
CA GLY A 17 -2.23 12.73 -11.60
C GLY A 17 -2.20 14.19 -12.07
N ALA A 18 -3.28 14.93 -11.82
CA ALA A 18 -3.46 16.30 -12.30
C ALA A 18 -2.81 17.38 -11.39
N HIS A 19 -2.48 17.04 -10.14
CA HIS A 19 -1.95 17.99 -9.16
C HIS A 19 -0.57 17.56 -8.68
N ALA A 20 0.37 18.52 -8.57
CA ALA A 20 1.72 18.29 -8.07
C ALA A 20 1.75 17.68 -6.66
N ALA A 21 0.76 18.00 -5.82
CA ALA A 21 0.63 17.49 -4.47
C ALA A 21 0.65 15.96 -4.38
N TYR A 22 0.21 15.24 -5.43
CA TYR A 22 0.26 13.78 -5.43
C TYR A 22 1.70 13.26 -5.51
N ALA A 23 2.52 13.86 -6.37
CA ALA A 23 3.94 13.51 -6.48
C ALA A 23 4.71 13.95 -5.22
N GLU A 24 4.40 15.12 -4.67
CA GLU A 24 4.97 15.61 -3.41
C GLU A 24 4.66 14.66 -2.25
N ALA A 25 3.42 14.19 -2.14
CA ALA A 25 3.02 13.22 -1.12
C ALA A 25 3.72 11.86 -1.30
N ALA A 26 3.84 11.36 -2.53
CA ALA A 26 4.58 10.13 -2.82
C ALA A 26 6.07 10.27 -2.42
N ALA A 27 6.70 11.39 -2.76
CA ALA A 27 8.08 11.68 -2.35
C ALA A 27 8.21 11.78 -0.81
N ALA A 28 7.24 12.43 -0.14
CA ALA A 28 7.24 12.55 1.32
C ALA A 28 7.10 11.19 2.01
N VAL A 29 6.22 10.30 1.51
CA VAL A 29 6.12 8.92 2.01
C VAL A 29 7.45 8.20 1.85
N GLY A 30 8.08 8.25 0.66
CA GLY A 30 9.36 7.62 0.41
C GLY A 30 10.46 8.11 1.35
N ALA A 31 10.58 9.44 1.55
CA ALA A 31 11.53 10.01 2.48
C ALA A 31 11.28 9.54 3.93
N ARG A 32 10.02 9.48 4.37
CA ARG A 32 9.68 9.00 5.72
C ARG A 32 9.95 7.52 5.93
N LEU A 33 9.77 6.68 4.90
CA LEU A 33 10.15 5.27 4.97
C LEU A 33 11.67 5.14 5.16
N ALA A 34 12.46 5.86 4.37
CA ALA A 34 13.92 5.88 4.49
C ALA A 34 14.37 6.39 5.87
N ASP A 35 13.85 7.52 6.35
CA ASP A 35 14.15 8.10 7.67
C ASP A 35 13.91 7.12 8.83
N ARG A 36 12.91 6.25 8.68
CA ARG A 36 12.53 5.24 9.70
C ARG A 36 13.24 3.90 9.51
N GLY A 37 14.08 3.75 8.51
CA GLY A 37 14.72 2.48 8.17
C GLY A 37 13.72 1.41 7.71
N CYS A 38 12.55 1.83 7.20
CA CYS A 38 11.56 0.93 6.63
C CYS A 38 11.89 0.66 5.17
N GLU A 39 11.77 -0.61 4.77
CA GLU A 39 11.87 -1.02 3.38
C GLU A 39 10.56 -0.74 2.64
N LEU A 40 10.65 -0.20 1.44
CA LEU A 40 9.53 -0.08 0.52
C LEU A 40 9.34 -1.38 -0.27
N VAL A 41 8.12 -1.93 -0.24
CA VAL A 41 7.66 -2.98 -1.18
C VAL A 41 6.69 -2.33 -2.17
N TYR A 42 6.89 -2.49 -3.48
CA TYR A 42 6.01 -1.83 -4.46
C TYR A 42 5.98 -2.55 -5.81
N GLY A 43 5.22 -2.01 -6.76
CA GLY A 43 4.98 -2.61 -8.08
C GLY A 43 6.16 -2.66 -9.04
N GLY A 44 7.36 -2.24 -8.65
CA GLY A 44 8.59 -2.39 -9.45
C GLY A 44 8.73 -1.46 -10.66
N ALA A 45 7.78 -0.55 -10.93
CA ALA A 45 7.81 0.31 -12.10
C ALA A 45 8.40 1.70 -11.80
N HIS A 46 9.03 2.32 -12.81
CA HIS A 46 9.60 3.68 -12.71
C HIS A 46 8.60 4.79 -13.06
N VAL A 47 7.39 4.45 -13.49
CA VAL A 47 6.41 5.41 -14.02
C VAL A 47 5.51 6.01 -12.93
N GLY A 48 5.06 7.25 -13.15
CA GLY A 48 4.08 7.94 -12.30
C GLY A 48 4.54 8.10 -10.86
N LEU A 49 3.61 7.93 -9.92
CA LEU A 49 3.89 8.04 -8.48
C LEU A 49 4.79 6.92 -7.98
N MET A 50 4.79 5.76 -8.64
CA MET A 50 5.64 4.62 -8.28
C MET A 50 7.12 4.98 -8.39
N GLY A 51 7.55 5.59 -9.51
CA GLY A 51 8.93 6.04 -9.68
C GLY A 51 9.32 7.13 -8.68
N VAL A 52 8.45 8.14 -8.49
CA VAL A 52 8.70 9.22 -7.51
C VAL A 52 8.91 8.67 -6.10
N LEU A 53 8.08 7.73 -5.68
CA LEU A 53 8.14 7.08 -4.38
C LEU A 53 9.45 6.30 -4.20
N ALA A 54 9.77 5.40 -5.14
CA ALA A 54 10.97 4.56 -5.08
C ALA A 54 12.25 5.41 -5.10
N ASP A 55 12.32 6.40 -5.99
CA ASP A 55 13.43 7.35 -6.05
C ASP A 55 13.63 8.11 -4.74
N ALA A 56 12.53 8.48 -4.06
CA ALA A 56 12.63 9.19 -2.78
C ALA A 56 13.21 8.29 -1.68
N VAL A 57 12.81 7.01 -1.62
CA VAL A 57 13.39 6.05 -0.68
C VAL A 57 14.89 5.86 -0.95
N LEU A 58 15.26 5.63 -2.22
CA LEU A 58 16.65 5.43 -2.62
C LEU A 58 17.54 6.65 -2.33
N ARG A 59 17.04 7.85 -2.61
CA ARG A 59 17.75 9.12 -2.27
C ARG A 59 17.97 9.27 -0.77
N GLY A 60 17.06 8.78 0.06
CA GLY A 60 17.19 8.75 1.52
C GLY A 60 18.09 7.61 2.03
N GLY A 61 18.70 6.80 1.15
CA GLY A 61 19.53 5.65 1.52
C GLY A 61 18.72 4.45 2.03
N GLY A 62 17.40 4.43 1.82
CA GLY A 62 16.52 3.32 2.20
C GLY A 62 16.53 2.17 1.20
N SER A 63 15.90 1.05 1.59
CA SER A 63 15.80 -0.17 0.79
C SER A 63 14.48 -0.21 0.03
N VAL A 64 14.52 -0.72 -1.21
CA VAL A 64 13.35 -0.86 -2.09
C VAL A 64 13.33 -2.24 -2.72
N THR A 65 12.23 -2.96 -2.52
CA THR A 65 11.91 -4.22 -3.19
C THR A 65 10.80 -4.00 -4.19
N GLY A 66 11.07 -4.28 -5.46
CA GLY A 66 10.08 -4.25 -6.55
C GLY A 66 9.55 -5.65 -6.87
N VAL A 67 8.25 -5.77 -7.14
CA VAL A 67 7.65 -6.99 -7.69
C VAL A 67 6.91 -6.63 -8.97
N ILE A 68 7.34 -7.18 -10.09
CA ILE A 68 6.78 -6.86 -11.42
C ILE A 68 6.43 -8.15 -12.17
N THR A 69 5.43 -8.10 -13.04
CA THR A 69 5.17 -9.22 -13.96
C THR A 69 6.06 -9.15 -15.18
N ARG A 70 6.40 -10.31 -15.77
CA ARG A 70 7.15 -10.39 -17.03
C ARG A 70 6.53 -9.52 -18.13
N ALA A 71 5.21 -9.55 -18.26
CA ALA A 71 4.51 -8.75 -19.27
C ALA A 71 4.66 -7.23 -19.11
N LEU A 72 4.88 -6.74 -17.88
CA LEU A 72 5.15 -5.33 -17.61
C LEU A 72 6.63 -5.00 -17.73
N GLU A 73 7.51 -5.92 -17.36
CA GLU A 73 8.95 -5.79 -17.55
C GLU A 73 9.29 -5.70 -19.05
N ASP A 74 8.69 -6.57 -19.88
CA ASP A 74 8.87 -6.59 -21.35
C ASP A 74 8.40 -5.27 -22.01
N LYS A 75 7.59 -4.46 -21.34
CA LYS A 75 7.21 -3.11 -21.77
C LYS A 75 8.18 -2.02 -21.32
N GLU A 76 9.34 -2.40 -20.80
CA GLU A 76 10.38 -1.49 -20.31
C GLU A 76 9.92 -0.49 -19.25
N ILE A 77 8.92 -0.86 -18.44
CA ILE A 77 8.44 0.01 -17.35
C ILE A 77 9.05 -0.31 -15.99
N SER A 78 9.92 -1.33 -15.91
CA SER A 78 10.64 -1.68 -14.68
C SER A 78 11.62 -0.57 -14.26
N HIS A 79 11.84 -0.47 -12.96
CA HIS A 79 12.75 0.51 -12.38
C HIS A 79 14.18 -0.03 -12.39
N HIS A 80 15.05 0.50 -13.25
CA HIS A 80 16.44 0.01 -13.45
C HIS A 80 17.38 0.31 -12.28
N GLY A 81 17.00 1.17 -11.34
CA GLY A 81 17.82 1.51 -10.15
C GLY A 81 17.66 0.57 -8.95
N LEU A 82 16.82 -0.46 -9.05
CA LEU A 82 16.57 -1.38 -7.95
C LEU A 82 17.62 -2.49 -7.91
N MET A 83 18.12 -2.78 -6.71
CA MET A 83 18.96 -3.96 -6.46
C MET A 83 18.12 -5.23 -6.22
N ASP A 84 16.88 -5.08 -5.74
CA ASP A 84 15.92 -6.18 -5.53
C ASP A 84 14.67 -5.95 -6.38
N LEU A 85 14.64 -6.57 -7.56
CA LEU A 85 13.48 -6.63 -8.45
C LEU A 85 13.14 -8.09 -8.73
N THR A 86 11.99 -8.52 -8.25
CA THR A 86 11.48 -9.87 -8.48
C THR A 86 10.49 -9.85 -9.63
N VAL A 87 10.76 -10.67 -10.65
CA VAL A 87 9.87 -10.84 -11.81
C VAL A 87 9.03 -12.10 -11.63
N VAL A 88 7.72 -11.95 -11.73
CA VAL A 88 6.73 -13.03 -11.59
C VAL A 88 5.95 -13.21 -12.89
N HIS A 89 5.14 -14.27 -13.00
CA HIS A 89 4.42 -14.58 -14.23
C HIS A 89 3.03 -13.97 -14.27
N THR A 90 2.32 -13.92 -13.15
CA THR A 90 0.92 -13.49 -13.08
C THR A 90 0.71 -12.30 -12.15
N MET A 91 -0.41 -11.58 -12.33
CA MET A 91 -0.80 -10.51 -11.42
C MET A 91 -1.17 -11.04 -10.03
N HIS A 92 -1.69 -12.26 -9.92
CA HIS A 92 -1.98 -12.90 -8.64
C HIS A 92 -0.69 -13.18 -7.86
N GLU A 93 0.32 -13.80 -8.50
CA GLU A 93 1.64 -14.00 -7.88
C GLU A 93 2.25 -12.69 -7.41
N ARG A 94 2.15 -11.61 -8.22
CA ARG A 94 2.65 -10.31 -7.88
C ARG A 94 1.99 -9.76 -6.61
N LYS A 95 0.66 -9.71 -6.56
CA LYS A 95 -0.09 -9.20 -5.42
C LYS A 95 0.16 -10.04 -4.16
N ALA A 96 0.14 -11.36 -4.27
CA ALA A 96 0.43 -12.27 -3.16
C ALA A 96 1.84 -12.05 -2.62
N MET A 97 2.86 -11.97 -3.49
CA MET A 97 4.25 -11.75 -3.08
C MET A 97 4.47 -10.39 -2.42
N MET A 98 3.85 -9.32 -2.93
CA MET A 98 3.91 -8.01 -2.29
C MET A 98 3.28 -8.05 -0.90
N ALA A 99 2.14 -8.71 -0.76
CA ALA A 99 1.46 -8.86 0.52
C ALA A 99 2.28 -9.71 1.51
N ASP A 100 2.91 -10.79 1.07
CA ASP A 100 3.74 -11.64 1.92
C ASP A 100 4.97 -10.92 2.46
N ARG A 101 5.61 -10.12 1.62
CA ARG A 101 6.81 -9.37 1.98
C ARG A 101 6.55 -8.16 2.87
N ALA A 102 5.33 -7.63 2.90
CA ALA A 102 4.99 -6.43 3.65
C ALA A 102 4.52 -6.74 5.08
N ASP A 103 4.75 -5.80 5.98
CA ASP A 103 4.26 -5.81 7.37
C ASP A 103 3.07 -4.84 7.54
N GLY A 104 2.79 -4.01 6.51
CA GLY A 104 1.66 -3.08 6.44
C GLY A 104 1.50 -2.50 5.04
N PHE A 105 0.36 -1.86 4.78
CA PHE A 105 -0.04 -1.39 3.45
C PHE A 105 -0.47 0.06 3.48
N ILE A 106 -0.01 0.84 2.48
CA ILE A 106 -0.45 2.23 2.28
C ILE A 106 -1.00 2.36 0.86
N MET A 107 -2.18 2.97 0.74
CA MET A 107 -2.74 3.42 -0.53
C MET A 107 -2.53 4.93 -0.70
N LEU A 108 -1.87 5.32 -1.77
CA LEU A 108 -1.77 6.68 -2.29
C LEU A 108 -2.73 6.87 -3.48
N PRO A 109 -3.00 8.11 -3.92
CA PRO A 109 -3.81 8.35 -5.11
C PRO A 109 -3.40 7.51 -6.31
N GLY A 110 -4.38 6.90 -6.98
CA GLY A 110 -4.17 6.01 -8.11
C GLY A 110 -5.47 5.57 -8.77
N GLY A 111 -5.37 4.69 -9.74
CA GLY A 111 -6.50 4.16 -10.50
C GLY A 111 -6.98 2.79 -10.02
N TYR A 112 -7.59 2.05 -10.96
CA TYR A 112 -8.17 0.74 -10.68
C TYR A 112 -7.17 -0.26 -10.09
N GLY A 113 -5.93 -0.31 -10.59
CA GLY A 113 -4.91 -1.22 -10.05
C GLY A 113 -4.57 -0.93 -8.60
N THR A 114 -4.45 0.36 -8.24
CA THR A 114 -4.20 0.79 -6.86
C THR A 114 -5.34 0.39 -5.92
N MET A 115 -6.59 0.55 -6.37
CA MET A 115 -7.78 0.14 -5.61
C MET A 115 -7.88 -1.38 -5.50
N ASP A 116 -7.66 -2.12 -6.59
CA ASP A 116 -7.67 -3.58 -6.62
C ASP A 116 -6.65 -4.16 -5.62
N GLU A 117 -5.41 -3.70 -5.68
CA GLU A 117 -4.34 -4.13 -4.78
C GLU A 117 -4.68 -3.83 -3.30
N PHE A 118 -5.19 -2.64 -3.02
CA PHE A 118 -5.51 -2.25 -1.64
C PHE A 118 -6.72 -2.99 -1.08
N PHE A 119 -7.81 -3.09 -1.84
CA PHE A 119 -9.02 -3.79 -1.37
C PHE A 119 -8.81 -5.30 -1.23
N GLU A 120 -7.92 -5.89 -2.00
CA GLU A 120 -7.57 -7.30 -1.82
C GLU A 120 -6.90 -7.53 -0.45
N VAL A 121 -5.84 -6.78 -0.12
CA VAL A 121 -5.18 -6.92 1.19
C VAL A 121 -6.08 -6.51 2.35
N LEU A 122 -6.94 -5.51 2.18
CA LEU A 122 -7.92 -5.11 3.17
C LEU A 122 -8.95 -6.23 3.43
N THR A 123 -9.42 -6.89 2.38
CA THR A 123 -10.31 -8.04 2.47
C THR A 123 -9.63 -9.20 3.19
N TRP A 124 -8.34 -9.43 2.94
CA TRP A 124 -7.57 -10.45 3.66
C TRP A 124 -7.40 -10.13 5.15
N THR A 125 -7.27 -8.83 5.51
CA THR A 125 -7.32 -8.40 6.92
C THR A 125 -8.69 -8.73 7.54
N GLN A 126 -9.77 -8.39 6.84
CA GLN A 126 -11.14 -8.65 7.28
C GLN A 126 -11.41 -10.15 7.50
N LEU A 127 -10.90 -11.01 6.62
CA LEU A 127 -11.07 -12.48 6.69
C LEU A 127 -10.09 -13.15 7.68
N GLY A 128 -9.18 -12.39 8.29
CA GLY A 128 -8.19 -12.92 9.22
C GLY A 128 -7.04 -13.71 8.57
N ILE A 129 -6.88 -13.63 7.25
CA ILE A 129 -5.76 -14.23 6.52
C ILE A 129 -4.44 -13.61 6.98
N HIS A 130 -4.43 -12.33 7.25
CA HIS A 130 -3.35 -11.62 7.94
C HIS A 130 -3.89 -10.54 8.88
N LEU A 131 -3.03 -10.06 9.80
CA LEU A 131 -3.36 -9.03 10.77
C LEU A 131 -2.40 -7.84 10.61
N LYS A 132 -2.33 -7.31 9.38
CA LYS A 132 -1.43 -6.21 9.01
C LYS A 132 -2.24 -4.93 8.84
N PRO A 133 -1.73 -3.74 9.28
CA PRO A 133 -2.43 -2.47 9.14
C PRO A 133 -2.58 -2.07 7.67
N CYS A 134 -3.78 -1.59 7.31
CA CYS A 134 -4.11 -1.03 6.01
C CYS A 134 -4.43 0.46 6.16
N ALA A 135 -3.73 1.31 5.42
CA ALA A 135 -3.81 2.75 5.56
C ALA A 135 -4.03 3.47 4.23
N ILE A 136 -4.77 4.57 4.26
CA ILE A 136 -5.00 5.48 3.15
C ILE A 136 -4.37 6.83 3.48
N LEU A 137 -3.44 7.30 2.65
CA LEU A 137 -2.98 8.68 2.70
C LEU A 137 -3.86 9.53 1.76
N ASP A 138 -4.76 10.31 2.35
CA ASP A 138 -5.66 11.18 1.60
C ASP A 138 -4.95 12.49 1.27
N VAL A 139 -4.69 12.68 -0.02
CA VAL A 139 -4.03 13.88 -0.55
C VAL A 139 -5.07 14.74 -1.26
N ASN A 140 -5.25 15.97 -0.80
CA ASN A 140 -6.22 16.92 -1.37
C ASN A 140 -7.67 16.38 -1.43
N GLY A 141 -8.07 15.52 -0.49
CA GLY A 141 -9.42 14.96 -0.47
C GLY A 141 -9.69 13.95 -1.60
N TYR A 142 -8.64 13.41 -2.25
CA TYR A 142 -8.78 12.47 -3.36
C TYR A 142 -9.64 11.25 -3.00
N PHE A 143 -9.50 10.76 -1.78
CA PHE A 143 -10.24 9.60 -1.29
C PHE A 143 -11.56 9.95 -0.57
N GLY A 144 -11.92 11.23 -0.47
CA GLY A 144 -13.19 11.63 0.15
C GLY A 144 -14.40 10.88 -0.38
N PRO A 145 -14.63 10.78 -1.72
CA PRO A 145 -15.72 10.00 -2.29
C PRO A 145 -15.68 8.51 -1.94
N LEU A 146 -14.47 7.91 -1.89
CA LEU A 146 -14.30 6.51 -1.52
C LEU A 146 -14.63 6.27 -0.04
N LEU A 147 -14.12 7.11 0.84
CA LEU A 147 -14.39 7.02 2.28
C LEU A 147 -15.88 7.20 2.55
N GLY A 148 -16.53 8.15 1.86
CA GLY A 148 -17.99 8.32 1.92
C GLY A 148 -18.78 7.10 1.43
N LEU A 149 -18.28 6.39 0.41
CA LEU A 149 -18.88 5.12 -0.03
C LEU A 149 -18.74 4.04 1.05
N LEU A 150 -17.60 3.93 1.71
CA LEU A 150 -17.39 2.97 2.79
C LEU A 150 -18.29 3.26 4.00
N ASP A 151 -18.43 4.55 4.37
CA ASP A 151 -19.33 4.97 5.43
C ASP A 151 -20.81 4.68 5.06
N HIS A 152 -21.18 4.91 3.80
CA HIS A 152 -22.50 4.55 3.30
C HIS A 152 -22.73 3.03 3.35
N ALA A 153 -21.74 2.21 2.95
CA ALA A 153 -21.85 0.76 2.99
C ALA A 153 -22.04 0.25 4.43
N ALA A 154 -21.36 0.86 5.41
CA ALA A 154 -21.58 0.56 6.82
C ALA A 154 -22.98 0.95 7.27
N GLY A 155 -23.45 2.14 6.94
CA GLY A 155 -24.80 2.60 7.26
C GLY A 155 -25.92 1.79 6.59
N GLN A 156 -25.64 1.12 5.45
CA GLN A 156 -26.57 0.21 4.77
C GLN A 156 -26.43 -1.25 5.25
N GLY A 157 -25.54 -1.55 6.18
CA GLY A 157 -25.32 -2.88 6.75
C GLY A 157 -24.53 -3.86 5.87
N PHE A 158 -23.90 -3.39 4.78
CA PHE A 158 -23.03 -4.22 3.94
C PHE A 158 -21.60 -4.34 4.50
N LEU A 159 -21.21 -3.41 5.36
CA LEU A 159 -19.91 -3.38 6.04
C LEU A 159 -20.16 -3.22 7.55
N ARG A 160 -19.53 -4.04 8.37
CA ARG A 160 -19.59 -3.91 9.82
C ARG A 160 -18.74 -2.72 10.26
N ASP A 161 -19.14 -2.04 11.36
CA ASP A 161 -18.42 -0.87 11.87
C ASP A 161 -16.97 -1.21 12.25
N ASP A 162 -16.74 -2.36 12.90
CA ASP A 162 -15.39 -2.82 13.24
C ASP A 162 -14.52 -3.09 12.00
N HIS A 163 -15.09 -3.54 10.89
CA HIS A 163 -14.38 -3.70 9.63
C HIS A 163 -14.13 -2.35 8.94
N ARG A 164 -15.06 -1.40 9.06
CA ARG A 164 -14.86 -0.02 8.56
C ARG A 164 -13.67 0.66 9.26
N GLU A 165 -13.51 0.42 10.56
CA GLU A 165 -12.42 0.95 11.38
C GLU A 165 -11.05 0.35 11.08
N MET A 166 -10.97 -0.78 10.35
CA MET A 166 -9.71 -1.37 9.90
C MET A 166 -8.94 -0.45 8.95
N VAL A 167 -9.63 0.46 8.27
CA VAL A 167 -9.00 1.40 7.34
C VAL A 167 -8.48 2.61 8.10
N LEU A 168 -7.18 2.69 8.32
CA LEU A 168 -6.53 3.88 8.85
C LEU A 168 -6.52 4.97 7.77
N THR A 169 -6.85 6.21 8.13
CA THR A 169 -6.86 7.33 7.18
C THR A 169 -6.08 8.50 7.75
N GLY A 170 -5.21 9.11 6.96
CA GLY A 170 -4.47 10.31 7.37
C GLY A 170 -4.10 11.17 6.18
N THR A 171 -3.67 12.41 6.45
CA THR A 171 -3.21 13.38 5.45
C THR A 171 -1.72 13.69 5.59
N ASP A 172 -1.10 13.25 6.69
CA ASP A 172 0.33 13.40 6.97
C ASP A 172 1.01 12.03 6.99
N PRO A 173 2.08 11.82 6.19
CA PRO A 173 2.80 10.55 6.14
C PRO A 173 3.40 10.10 7.47
N ALA A 174 3.94 11.02 8.28
CA ALA A 174 4.59 10.69 9.53
C ALA A 174 3.57 10.17 10.57
N GLY A 175 2.47 10.92 10.76
CA GLY A 175 1.40 10.54 11.68
C GLY A 175 0.67 9.26 11.23
N LEU A 176 0.55 9.04 9.90
CA LEU A 176 -0.03 7.80 9.38
C LEU A 176 0.83 6.58 9.73
N LEU A 177 2.14 6.67 9.53
CA LEU A 177 3.08 5.61 9.90
C LEU A 177 3.10 5.35 11.42
N ASP A 178 2.97 6.39 12.26
CA ASP A 178 2.86 6.22 13.72
C ASP A 178 1.60 5.45 14.09
N ARG A 179 0.47 5.77 13.47
CA ARG A 179 -0.79 5.04 13.68
C ARG A 179 -0.72 3.59 13.19
N MET A 180 -0.05 3.33 12.07
CA MET A 180 0.19 1.97 11.60
C MET A 180 1.05 1.16 12.57
N ALA A 181 2.11 1.77 13.13
CA ALA A 181 2.96 1.12 14.11
C ALA A 181 2.24 0.82 15.44
N ALA A 182 1.30 1.69 15.83
CA ALA A 182 0.49 1.52 17.04
C ALA A 182 -0.77 0.67 16.82
N TRP A 183 -1.07 0.28 15.55
CA TRP A 183 -2.30 -0.42 15.23
C TRP A 183 -2.35 -1.82 15.84
N THR A 184 -3.49 -2.14 16.42
CA THR A 184 -3.81 -3.48 16.91
C THR A 184 -5.00 -4.01 16.14
N PRO A 185 -4.92 -5.23 15.60
CA PRO A 185 -6.05 -5.79 14.87
C PRO A 185 -7.27 -5.93 15.79
N PRO A 186 -8.47 -5.61 15.29
CA PRO A 186 -9.69 -5.94 16.03
C PRO A 186 -9.77 -7.45 16.25
N ALA A 187 -10.56 -7.86 17.25
CA ALA A 187 -10.82 -9.28 17.51
C ALA A 187 -11.68 -9.86 16.37
N THR A 188 -11.03 -10.27 15.29
CA THR A 188 -11.69 -10.90 14.15
C THR A 188 -11.66 -12.42 14.33
N GLU A 189 -12.80 -13.08 14.07
CA GLU A 189 -12.78 -14.52 13.87
C GLU A 189 -11.94 -14.83 12.62
N LYS A 190 -11.02 -15.79 12.77
CA LYS A 190 -10.24 -16.28 11.64
C LYS A 190 -11.12 -17.14 10.74
N TRP A 191 -11.54 -16.63 9.59
CA TRP A 191 -12.44 -17.34 8.68
C TRP A 191 -11.70 -18.20 7.66
N LEU A 192 -10.50 -17.77 7.26
CA LEU A 192 -9.71 -18.45 6.24
C LEU A 192 -8.23 -18.57 6.68
N ASP A 193 -7.56 -19.58 6.18
CA ASP A 193 -6.11 -19.76 6.34
C ASP A 193 -5.35 -19.01 5.22
N PRO A 194 -4.10 -18.56 5.44
CA PRO A 194 -3.28 -17.95 4.40
C PRO A 194 -3.10 -18.77 3.12
N SER A 195 -3.25 -20.09 3.19
CA SER A 195 -3.19 -20.97 2.03
C SER A 195 -4.48 -20.97 1.17
N GLU A 196 -5.55 -20.32 1.64
CA GLU A 196 -6.88 -20.28 0.98
C GLU A 196 -7.13 -18.96 0.22
N ARG A 197 -6.12 -18.10 0.08
CA ARG A 197 -6.18 -16.82 -0.65
C ARG A 197 -5.92 -16.98 -2.14
#